data_df1e3a5047e077a8c0abdc23c2e99b93
#
_entry.id   df1e3a5047e077a8c0abdc23c2e99b93
#
_cell.length_a   1.000
_cell.length_b   1.000
_cell.length_c   1.000
_cell.angle_alpha   90.00
_cell.angle_beta   90.00
_cell.angle_gamma   90.00
#
_symmetry.space_group_name_H-M   'P 1'
#
loop_
_entity.id
_entity.type
_entity.pdbx_description
1 polymer ?
#
loop_
_entity_poly.entity_id
_entity_poly.type
_entity_poly.pdbx_seq_one_letter_code
_entity_poly.pdbx_strand_id
1 'polypeptide(L)'
;SVDRIVPPVRLDNPIDVVVENYYEWNVEEASFKGAVPQIEGMNLADNLMAYIERKLFTLNTGHCITAYLGNYKGFKTIDESIADEEIFKTVKKAMQQSGMALVNKYGFDKDAHFKYIDKILNRFKNPYLVDDTARVGREPLRKLSATDRLTKPTMTALEYGLPVDALLAGMAAALKYDNAEDPQSVELQDKIKANGV
;
A
#
# COMPACT_ATOMS: atom_id res chain seq x y z
N SER A 1 -0.90 2.38 15.09
CA SER A 1 -0.55 2.01 13.70
C SER A 1 0.87 1.48 13.67
N VAL A 2 1.06 0.32 13.04
CA VAL A 2 2.40 -0.26 12.83
C VAL A 2 2.67 -0.38 11.35
N ASP A 3 3.83 0.10 10.90
CA ASP A 3 4.36 -0.09 9.55
C ASP A 3 5.64 -0.93 9.63
N ARG A 4 5.55 -2.19 9.24
CA ARG A 4 6.64 -3.14 9.13
C ARG A 4 6.25 -4.27 8.19
N ILE A 5 7.11 -4.65 7.27
CA ILE A 5 6.88 -5.82 6.43
C ILE A 5 7.39 -7.07 7.15
N VAL A 6 6.55 -8.08 7.20
CA VAL A 6 6.86 -9.40 7.77
C VAL A 6 6.74 -10.41 6.62
N PRO A 7 7.87 -10.89 6.06
CA PRO A 7 7.82 -11.89 4.99
C PRO A 7 7.24 -13.21 5.49
N PRO A 8 6.57 -14.00 4.62
CA PRO A 8 5.92 -15.25 5.00
C PRO A 8 6.92 -16.41 5.13
N VAL A 9 8.04 -16.17 5.83
CA VAL A 9 9.07 -17.18 6.08
C VAL A 9 8.69 -18.00 7.30
N ARG A 10 8.73 -19.33 7.18
CA ARG A 10 8.58 -20.25 8.32
C ARG A 10 9.97 -20.60 8.84
N LEU A 11 10.14 -20.45 10.15
CA LEU A 11 11.35 -20.84 10.87
C LEU A 11 11.08 -22.11 11.68
N ASP A 12 12.16 -22.80 12.08
CA ASP A 12 12.06 -24.05 12.87
C ASP A 12 11.38 -23.80 14.22
N ASN A 13 11.70 -22.66 14.86
CA ASN A 13 11.03 -22.24 16.08
C ASN A 13 9.76 -21.42 15.70
N PRO A 14 8.54 -21.85 16.07
CA PRO A 14 7.30 -21.21 15.67
C PRO A 14 7.06 -19.83 16.25
N ILE A 15 7.82 -19.41 17.27
CA ILE A 15 7.74 -18.05 17.85
C ILE A 15 8.73 -17.07 17.22
N ASP A 16 9.66 -17.55 16.40
CA ASP A 16 10.59 -16.68 15.69
C ASP A 16 9.93 -16.10 14.44
N VAL A 17 10.22 -14.84 14.15
CA VAL A 17 9.72 -14.14 12.96
C VAL A 17 10.85 -13.42 12.25
N VAL A 18 10.85 -13.51 10.92
CA VAL A 18 11.70 -12.67 10.08
C VAL A 18 10.98 -11.35 9.84
N VAL A 19 11.69 -10.26 10.01
CA VAL A 19 11.13 -8.92 9.80
C VAL A 19 12.17 -8.05 9.08
N GLU A 20 11.69 -7.06 8.32
CA GLU A 20 12.60 -6.03 7.80
C GLU A 20 13.17 -5.14 8.93
N ASN A 21 14.29 -4.48 8.67
CA ASN A 21 14.91 -3.57 9.64
C ASN A 21 14.07 -2.30 9.90
N TYR A 22 13.28 -1.87 8.90
CA TYR A 22 12.42 -0.70 9.06
C TYR A 22 11.21 -1.04 9.93
N TYR A 23 10.87 -0.13 10.85
CA TYR A 23 9.58 -0.12 11.54
C TYR A 23 9.16 1.31 11.86
N GLU A 24 7.87 1.51 11.97
CA GLU A 24 7.26 2.71 12.53
C GLU A 24 6.07 2.29 13.39
N TRP A 25 6.05 2.73 14.63
CA TRP A 25 4.97 2.43 15.57
C TRP A 25 4.40 3.73 16.13
N ASN A 26 3.20 4.09 15.65
CA ASN A 26 2.49 5.29 16.07
C ASN A 26 1.33 4.92 17.01
N VAL A 27 1.27 5.57 18.15
CA VAL A 27 0.26 5.36 19.19
C VAL A 27 -0.42 6.69 19.51
N GLU A 28 -1.73 6.68 19.66
CA GLU A 28 -2.48 7.88 20.00
C GLU A 28 -2.25 8.26 21.45
N GLU A 29 -1.67 9.44 21.69
CA GLU A 29 -1.32 9.91 23.04
C GLU A 29 -2.55 10.08 23.91
N ALA A 30 -3.62 10.67 23.36
CA ALA A 30 -4.86 10.93 24.07
C ALA A 30 -5.60 9.66 24.57
N SER A 31 -5.25 8.48 24.05
CA SER A 31 -5.86 7.20 24.45
C SER A 31 -5.30 6.64 25.77
N PHE A 32 -4.21 7.17 26.30
CA PHE A 32 -3.64 6.73 27.57
C PHE A 32 -4.47 7.24 28.75
N LYS A 33 -4.83 6.33 29.68
CA LYS A 33 -5.60 6.67 30.90
C LYS A 33 -4.73 7.06 32.10
N GLY A 34 -3.44 7.19 31.91
CA GLY A 34 -2.47 7.51 32.95
C GLY A 34 -1.19 8.06 32.38
N ALA A 35 -0.08 7.91 33.10
CA ALA A 35 1.21 8.33 32.57
C ALA A 35 1.56 7.56 31.30
N VAL A 36 1.98 8.26 30.27
CA VAL A 36 2.43 7.65 29.00
C VAL A 36 3.74 6.91 29.25
N PRO A 37 3.81 5.58 28.99
CA PRO A 37 5.05 4.84 29.17
C PRO A 37 6.09 5.28 28.13
N GLN A 38 7.34 5.38 28.55
CA GLN A 38 8.45 5.60 27.63
C GLN A 38 8.93 4.26 27.10
N ILE A 39 8.60 3.98 25.84
CA ILE A 39 8.99 2.74 25.15
C ILE A 39 9.81 3.13 23.92
N GLU A 40 11.01 2.54 23.79
CA GLU A 40 11.86 2.78 22.65
C GLU A 40 11.16 2.38 21.33
N GLY A 41 11.18 3.28 20.36
CA GLY A 41 10.53 3.08 19.06
C GLY A 41 9.03 3.37 19.03
N MET A 42 8.40 3.72 20.15
CA MET A 42 7.02 4.20 20.19
C MET A 42 6.98 5.70 19.86
N ASN A 43 6.25 6.08 18.82
CA ASN A 43 5.98 7.47 18.48
C ASN A 43 4.58 7.85 18.96
N LEU A 44 4.48 8.94 19.70
CA LEU A 44 3.19 9.50 20.11
C LEU A 44 2.62 10.35 18.96
N ALA A 45 1.35 10.19 18.70
CA ALA A 45 0.63 10.89 17.64
C ALA A 45 -0.58 11.62 18.23
N ASP A 46 -0.71 12.90 17.91
CA ASP A 46 -1.90 13.70 18.25
C ASP A 46 -3.11 13.28 17.40
N ASN A 47 -2.86 12.84 16.16
CA ASN A 47 -3.86 12.37 15.21
C ASN A 47 -3.44 11.04 14.60
N LEU A 48 -3.77 9.94 15.25
CA LEU A 48 -3.43 8.60 14.78
C LEU A 48 -4.07 8.28 13.42
N MET A 49 -5.26 8.84 13.12
CA MET A 49 -5.94 8.61 11.84
C MET A 49 -5.10 9.12 10.66
N ALA A 50 -4.40 10.24 10.82
CA ALA A 50 -3.50 10.75 9.78
C ALA A 50 -2.39 9.73 9.43
N TYR A 51 -1.82 9.04 10.42
CA TYR A 51 -0.80 8.00 10.21
C TYR A 51 -1.38 6.71 9.65
N ILE A 52 -2.60 6.33 10.04
CA ILE A 52 -3.32 5.19 9.45
C ILE A 52 -3.58 5.45 7.97
N GLU A 53 -4.12 6.62 7.62
CA GLU A 53 -4.34 6.98 6.21
C GLU A 53 -3.02 7.18 5.46
N ARG A 54 -1.97 7.71 6.08
CA ARG A 54 -0.65 7.80 5.46
C ARG A 54 -0.14 6.42 5.03
N LYS A 55 -0.23 5.42 5.90
CA LYS A 55 0.12 4.04 5.55
C LYS A 55 -0.76 3.49 4.42
N LEU A 56 -2.09 3.70 4.52
CA LEU A 56 -3.04 3.21 3.53
C LEU A 56 -2.78 3.83 2.14
N PHE A 57 -2.66 5.16 2.06
CA PHE A 57 -2.53 5.91 0.80
C PHE A 57 -1.14 5.80 0.19
N THR A 58 -0.11 5.55 0.98
CA THR A 58 1.27 5.51 0.49
C THR A 58 1.74 4.07 0.32
N LEU A 59 2.02 3.37 1.43
CA LEU A 59 2.58 2.02 1.38
C LEU A 59 1.60 1.03 0.77
N ASN A 60 0.37 0.95 1.29
CA ASN A 60 -0.58 -0.07 0.85
C ASN A 60 -1.05 0.16 -0.59
N THR A 61 -1.23 1.41 -1.00
CA THR A 61 -1.56 1.80 -2.38
C THR A 61 -0.42 1.43 -3.33
N GLY A 62 0.81 1.88 -3.04
CA GLY A 62 1.98 1.59 -3.87
C GLY A 62 2.24 0.08 -4.00
N HIS A 63 2.17 -0.65 -2.89
CA HIS A 63 2.36 -2.10 -2.85
C HIS A 63 1.33 -2.85 -3.71
N CYS A 64 0.07 -2.47 -3.57
CA CYS A 64 -1.04 -3.05 -4.32
C CYS A 64 -0.93 -2.78 -5.84
N ILE A 65 -0.62 -1.53 -6.23
CA ILE A 65 -0.43 -1.17 -7.65
C ILE A 65 0.78 -1.91 -8.24
N THR A 66 1.88 -2.02 -7.49
CA THR A 66 3.05 -2.82 -7.90
C THR A 66 2.66 -4.26 -8.19
N ALA A 67 1.87 -4.88 -7.29
CA ALA A 67 1.43 -6.25 -7.46
C ALA A 67 0.55 -6.45 -8.70
N TYR A 68 -0.43 -5.57 -8.94
CA TYR A 68 -1.33 -5.72 -10.08
C TYR A 68 -0.65 -5.44 -11.42
N LEU A 69 0.19 -4.41 -11.50
CA LEU A 69 0.98 -4.14 -12.72
C LEU A 69 2.02 -5.24 -12.96
N GLY A 70 2.66 -5.73 -11.90
CA GLY A 70 3.60 -6.84 -11.98
C GLY A 70 2.94 -8.13 -12.47
N ASN A 71 1.80 -8.50 -11.87
CA ASN A 71 1.02 -9.66 -12.29
C ASN A 71 0.57 -9.54 -13.76
N TYR A 72 0.11 -8.35 -14.17
CA TYR A 72 -0.29 -8.08 -15.56
C TYR A 72 0.87 -8.27 -16.56
N LYS A 73 2.11 -7.93 -16.16
CA LYS A 73 3.32 -8.16 -16.98
C LYS A 73 3.95 -9.55 -16.78
N GLY A 74 3.40 -10.40 -15.89
CA GLY A 74 3.87 -11.76 -15.65
C GLY A 74 4.97 -11.91 -14.61
N PHE A 75 5.34 -10.83 -13.89
CA PHE A 75 6.28 -10.90 -12.76
C PHE A 75 5.68 -11.64 -11.57
N LYS A 76 6.51 -12.34 -10.83
CA LYS A 76 6.07 -13.17 -9.70
C LYS A 76 6.21 -12.49 -8.35
N THR A 77 7.18 -11.60 -8.21
CA THR A 77 7.48 -10.92 -6.93
C THR A 77 7.41 -9.41 -7.06
N ILE A 78 7.29 -8.74 -5.91
CA ILE A 78 7.22 -7.27 -5.83
C ILE A 78 8.56 -6.64 -6.24
N ASP A 79 9.68 -7.22 -5.85
CA ASP A 79 11.01 -6.71 -6.19
C ASP A 79 11.30 -6.82 -7.69
N GLU A 80 10.92 -7.93 -8.34
CA GLU A 80 10.96 -8.04 -9.82
C GLU A 80 10.06 -6.99 -10.49
N SER A 81 8.85 -6.82 -9.98
CA SER A 81 7.87 -5.88 -10.53
C SER A 81 8.36 -4.44 -10.45
N ILE A 82 8.89 -4.02 -9.29
CA ILE A 82 9.36 -2.63 -9.09
C ILE A 82 10.71 -2.35 -9.77
N ALA A 83 11.44 -3.38 -10.21
CA ALA A 83 12.63 -3.24 -11.02
C ALA A 83 12.30 -2.84 -12.48
N ASP A 84 11.09 -3.12 -12.97
CA ASP A 84 10.61 -2.64 -14.27
C ASP A 84 10.42 -1.11 -14.23
N GLU A 85 11.03 -0.41 -15.18
CA GLU A 85 11.08 1.06 -15.18
C GLU A 85 9.69 1.71 -15.35
N GLU A 86 8.81 1.11 -16.15
CA GLU A 86 7.46 1.61 -16.41
C GLU A 86 6.58 1.44 -15.16
N ILE A 87 6.65 0.26 -14.52
CA ILE A 87 5.97 0.00 -13.25
C ILE A 87 6.48 0.96 -12.19
N PHE A 88 7.79 1.11 -12.04
CA PHE A 88 8.38 2.02 -11.06
C PHE A 88 7.87 3.46 -11.23
N LYS A 89 7.88 3.99 -12.47
CA LYS A 89 7.40 5.35 -12.76
C LYS A 89 5.92 5.51 -12.43
N THR A 90 5.09 4.52 -12.79
CA THR A 90 3.65 4.54 -12.54
C THR A 90 3.35 4.47 -11.04
N VAL A 91 3.99 3.55 -10.33
CA VAL A 91 3.81 3.39 -8.87
C VAL A 91 4.27 4.64 -8.12
N LYS A 92 5.46 5.16 -8.44
CA LYS A 92 5.96 6.40 -7.81
C LYS A 92 5.00 7.56 -8.03
N LYS A 93 4.50 7.74 -9.26
CA LYS A 93 3.53 8.79 -9.58
C LYS A 93 2.21 8.61 -8.83
N ALA A 94 1.68 7.39 -8.75
CA ALA A 94 0.46 7.10 -7.99
C ALA A 94 0.63 7.41 -6.49
N MET A 95 1.76 7.01 -5.90
CA MET A 95 2.08 7.33 -4.51
C MET A 95 2.24 8.84 -4.27
N GLN A 96 2.78 9.58 -5.23
CA GLN A 96 2.86 11.05 -5.16
C GLN A 96 1.48 11.70 -5.29
N GLN A 97 0.60 11.21 -6.14
CA GLN A 97 -0.78 11.70 -6.29
C GLN A 97 -1.58 11.50 -4.99
N SER A 98 -1.57 10.29 -4.44
CA SER A 98 -2.21 10.01 -3.15
C SER A 98 -1.54 10.73 -1.97
N GLY A 99 -0.22 10.90 -2.03
CA GLY A 99 0.57 11.64 -1.04
C GLY A 99 0.21 13.12 -0.99
N MET A 100 -0.02 13.75 -2.15
CA MET A 100 -0.48 15.15 -2.20
C MET A 100 -1.88 15.31 -1.59
N ALA A 101 -2.76 14.31 -1.72
CA ALA A 101 -4.05 14.33 -1.03
C ALA A 101 -3.89 14.34 0.50
N LEU A 102 -2.92 13.58 1.03
CA LEU A 102 -2.58 13.58 2.46
C LEU A 102 -1.98 14.92 2.92
N VAL A 103 -1.09 15.52 2.11
CA VAL A 103 -0.54 16.86 2.37
C VAL A 103 -1.66 17.88 2.50
N ASN A 104 -2.61 17.89 1.56
CA ASN A 104 -3.74 18.82 1.60
C ASN A 104 -4.70 18.53 2.76
N LYS A 105 -4.95 17.26 3.07
CA LYS A 105 -5.91 16.84 4.10
C LYS A 105 -5.41 17.05 5.52
N TYR A 106 -4.13 16.73 5.77
CA TYR A 106 -3.56 16.66 7.13
C TYR A 106 -2.44 17.67 7.37
N GLY A 107 -2.02 18.42 6.36
CA GLY A 107 -0.93 19.39 6.51
C GLY A 107 0.45 18.73 6.64
N PHE A 108 0.65 17.52 6.16
CA PHE A 108 1.98 16.90 6.14
C PHE A 108 2.96 17.74 5.33
N ASP A 109 4.21 17.80 5.78
CA ASP A 109 5.27 18.38 4.98
C ASP A 109 5.49 17.59 3.70
N LYS A 110 5.36 18.25 2.55
CA LYS A 110 5.44 17.64 1.23
C LYS A 110 6.77 16.94 0.98
N ASP A 111 7.88 17.62 1.32
CA ASP A 111 9.21 17.10 1.00
C ASP A 111 9.56 15.91 1.90
N ALA A 112 9.18 15.98 3.18
CA ALA A 112 9.30 14.84 4.10
C ALA A 112 8.45 13.66 3.64
N HIS A 113 7.22 13.91 3.15
CA HIS A 113 6.35 12.85 2.65
C HIS A 113 6.90 12.20 1.37
N PHE A 114 7.46 12.98 0.45
CA PHE A 114 8.06 12.46 -0.77
C PHE A 114 9.33 11.65 -0.49
N LYS A 115 10.16 12.07 0.48
CA LYS A 115 11.27 11.25 0.99
C LYS A 115 10.79 9.92 1.60
N TYR A 116 9.65 9.93 2.29
CA TYR A 116 9.02 8.71 2.81
C TYR A 116 8.56 7.78 1.67
N ILE A 117 7.98 8.31 0.58
CA ILE A 117 7.66 7.53 -0.64
C ILE A 117 8.91 6.86 -1.20
N ASP A 118 10.02 7.60 -1.35
CA ASP A 118 11.27 7.05 -1.89
C ASP A 118 11.84 5.94 -0.97
N LYS A 119 11.71 6.07 0.35
CA LYS A 119 12.07 5.01 1.30
C LYS A 119 11.22 3.74 1.09
N ILE A 120 9.92 3.88 0.89
CA ILE A 120 9.02 2.74 0.63
C ILE A 120 9.39 2.06 -0.69
N LEU A 121 9.63 2.82 -1.76
CA LEU A 121 10.03 2.26 -3.05
C LEU A 121 11.35 1.47 -2.95
N ASN A 122 12.29 1.93 -2.14
CA ASN A 122 13.52 1.19 -1.86
C ASN A 122 13.26 -0.10 -1.04
N ARG A 123 12.27 -0.11 -0.14
CA ARG A 123 11.85 -1.33 0.58
C ARG A 123 11.26 -2.36 -0.40
N PHE A 124 10.46 -1.93 -1.38
CA PHE A 124 9.91 -2.83 -2.40
C PHE A 124 10.97 -3.50 -3.27
N LYS A 125 12.15 -2.89 -3.44
CA LYS A 125 13.28 -3.46 -4.17
C LYS A 125 14.06 -4.52 -3.37
N ASN A 126 13.70 -4.77 -2.12
CA ASN A 126 14.44 -5.71 -1.27
C ASN A 126 14.05 -7.17 -1.60
N PRO A 127 14.93 -7.95 -2.26
CA PRO A 127 14.62 -9.31 -2.67
C PRO A 127 14.46 -10.28 -1.50
N TYR A 128 14.97 -9.93 -0.32
CA TYR A 128 14.83 -10.78 0.88
C TYR A 128 13.43 -10.78 1.48
N LEU A 129 12.55 -9.86 1.05
CA LEU A 129 11.15 -9.85 1.50
C LEU A 129 10.31 -10.94 0.83
N VAL A 130 10.75 -11.46 -0.32
CA VAL A 130 10.10 -12.55 -1.07
C VAL A 130 8.58 -12.36 -1.13
N ASP A 131 8.15 -11.18 -1.56
CA ASP A 131 6.74 -10.80 -1.53
C ASP A 131 6.07 -11.11 -2.87
N ASP A 132 5.18 -12.09 -2.87
CA ASP A 132 4.53 -12.63 -4.06
C ASP A 132 3.43 -11.67 -4.57
N THR A 133 3.43 -11.39 -5.89
CA THR A 133 2.42 -10.52 -6.53
C THR A 133 1.00 -11.08 -6.35
N ALA A 134 0.81 -12.40 -6.39
CA ALA A 134 -0.50 -13.01 -6.17
C ALA A 134 -0.96 -12.84 -4.72
N ARG A 135 -0.05 -13.01 -3.74
CA ARG A 135 -0.34 -12.78 -2.32
C ARG A 135 -0.73 -11.33 -2.04
N VAL A 136 0.02 -10.37 -2.59
CA VAL A 136 -0.25 -8.94 -2.41
C VAL A 136 -1.48 -8.51 -3.20
N GLY A 137 -1.72 -9.09 -4.39
CA GLY A 137 -2.87 -8.81 -5.26
C GLY A 137 -4.20 -9.37 -4.77
N ARG A 138 -4.20 -10.35 -3.86
CA ARG A 138 -5.42 -11.03 -3.39
C ARG A 138 -6.51 -10.05 -2.92
N GLU A 139 -7.78 -10.49 -2.99
CA GLU A 139 -8.96 -9.75 -2.57
C GLU A 139 -9.15 -8.41 -3.33
N PRO A 140 -9.23 -8.44 -4.68
CA PRO A 140 -9.33 -7.22 -5.48
C PRO A 140 -10.62 -6.42 -5.22
N LEU A 141 -11.76 -7.07 -4.97
CA LEU A 141 -13.02 -6.38 -4.67
C LEU A 141 -12.91 -5.55 -3.39
N ARG A 142 -12.29 -6.10 -2.34
CA ARG A 142 -12.04 -5.34 -1.11
C ARG A 142 -11.15 -4.12 -1.39
N LYS A 143 -10.04 -4.30 -2.12
CA LYS A 143 -9.08 -3.23 -2.42
C LYS A 143 -9.65 -2.14 -3.32
N LEU A 144 -10.64 -2.47 -4.15
CA LEU A 144 -11.40 -1.54 -4.99
C LEU A 144 -12.59 -0.92 -4.24
N SER A 145 -12.89 -1.34 -3.00
CA SER A 145 -13.98 -0.74 -2.23
C SER A 145 -13.73 0.73 -1.90
N ALA A 146 -14.80 1.47 -1.65
CA ALA A 146 -14.76 2.93 -1.42
C ALA A 146 -13.85 3.36 -0.26
N THR A 147 -13.59 2.47 0.69
CA THR A 147 -12.82 2.78 1.92
C THR A 147 -11.41 2.21 1.93
N ASP A 148 -11.00 1.49 0.87
CA ASP A 148 -9.69 0.83 0.83
C ASP A 148 -8.72 1.56 -0.13
N ARG A 149 -7.54 1.01 -0.27
CA ARG A 149 -6.28 1.55 -0.80
C ARG A 149 -6.23 1.96 -2.27
N LEU A 150 -7.22 1.63 -3.07
CA LEU A 150 -7.29 2.07 -4.46
C LEU A 150 -8.30 3.21 -4.62
N THR A 151 -9.54 3.01 -4.19
CA THR A 151 -10.62 3.98 -4.39
C THR A 151 -10.52 5.16 -3.42
N LYS A 152 -10.30 4.92 -2.12
CA LYS A 152 -10.26 6.01 -1.13
C LYS A 152 -9.19 7.06 -1.45
N PRO A 153 -7.90 6.70 -1.70
CA PRO A 153 -6.89 7.71 -2.06
C PRO A 153 -7.20 8.42 -3.37
N THR A 154 -7.77 7.72 -4.37
CA THR A 154 -8.17 8.31 -5.65
C THR A 154 -9.27 9.34 -5.45
N MET A 155 -10.33 9.01 -4.72
CA MET A 155 -11.43 9.93 -4.43
C MET A 155 -10.97 11.13 -3.60
N THR A 156 -10.13 10.89 -2.59
CA THR A 156 -9.55 12.00 -1.80
C THR A 156 -8.70 12.93 -2.67
N ALA A 157 -7.90 12.40 -3.60
CA ALA A 157 -7.14 13.23 -4.52
C ALA A 157 -8.07 14.09 -5.42
N LEU A 158 -9.15 13.51 -5.93
CA LEU A 158 -10.16 14.21 -6.74
C LEU A 158 -10.87 15.32 -5.96
N GLU A 159 -11.20 15.11 -4.68
CA GLU A 159 -11.81 16.12 -3.80
C GLU A 159 -10.93 17.38 -3.68
N TYR A 160 -9.60 17.22 -3.78
CA TYR A 160 -8.64 18.33 -3.80
C TYR A 160 -8.26 18.80 -5.21
N GLY A 161 -8.93 18.33 -6.25
CA GLY A 161 -8.63 18.72 -7.64
C GLY A 161 -7.26 18.24 -8.15
N LEU A 162 -6.72 17.19 -7.57
CA LEU A 162 -5.40 16.66 -7.92
C LEU A 162 -5.49 15.65 -9.09
N PRO A 163 -4.42 15.48 -9.88
CA PRO A 163 -4.37 14.46 -10.92
C PRO A 163 -4.39 13.06 -10.33
N VAL A 164 -5.03 12.11 -11.00
CA VAL A 164 -5.22 10.72 -10.55
C VAL A 164 -4.90 9.68 -11.61
N ASP A 165 -4.29 10.07 -12.71
CA ASP A 165 -4.06 9.19 -13.87
C ASP A 165 -3.27 7.93 -13.52
N ALA A 166 -2.24 8.04 -12.67
CA ALA A 166 -1.47 6.88 -12.23
C ALA A 166 -2.23 6.00 -11.23
N LEU A 167 -3.06 6.60 -10.37
CA LEU A 167 -3.96 5.85 -9.48
C LEU A 167 -4.99 5.06 -10.30
N LEU A 168 -5.58 5.68 -11.34
CA LEU A 168 -6.51 5.01 -12.25
C LEU A 168 -5.85 3.88 -13.04
N ALA A 169 -4.58 4.05 -13.45
CA ALA A 169 -3.82 2.97 -14.09
C ALA A 169 -3.68 1.75 -13.14
N GLY A 170 -3.43 1.99 -11.85
CA GLY A 170 -3.40 0.94 -10.83
C GLY A 170 -4.76 0.25 -10.63
N MET A 171 -5.86 1.03 -10.63
CA MET A 171 -7.22 0.48 -10.57
C MET A 171 -7.56 -0.35 -11.82
N ALA A 172 -7.19 0.12 -13.01
CA ALA A 172 -7.37 -0.62 -14.25
C ALA A 172 -6.61 -1.95 -14.25
N ALA A 173 -5.38 -1.98 -13.72
CA ALA A 173 -4.63 -3.21 -13.55
C ALA A 173 -5.31 -4.17 -12.54
N ALA A 174 -5.90 -3.63 -11.47
CA ALA A 174 -6.67 -4.44 -10.51
C ALA A 174 -7.92 -5.08 -11.14
N LEU A 175 -8.61 -4.38 -12.04
CA LEU A 175 -9.76 -4.93 -12.77
C LEU A 175 -9.36 -6.07 -13.74
N LYS A 176 -8.11 -6.10 -14.19
CA LYS A 176 -7.57 -7.15 -15.05
C LYS A 176 -6.95 -8.32 -14.28
N TYR A 177 -6.91 -8.23 -12.94
CA TYR A 177 -6.35 -9.30 -12.13
C TYR A 177 -7.25 -10.53 -12.17
N ASP A 178 -6.72 -11.62 -12.73
CA ASP A 178 -7.42 -12.91 -12.89
C ASP A 178 -6.59 -14.02 -12.23
N ASN A 179 -7.04 -14.43 -11.04
CA ASN A 179 -6.43 -15.50 -10.26
C ASN A 179 -7.52 -16.48 -9.80
N ALA A 180 -7.51 -17.68 -10.35
CA ALA A 180 -8.51 -18.73 -10.06
C ALA A 180 -8.50 -19.20 -8.59
N GLU A 181 -7.40 -19.00 -7.86
CA GLU A 181 -7.28 -19.35 -6.45
C GLU A 181 -7.83 -18.25 -5.50
N ASP A 182 -8.14 -17.06 -6.03
CA ASP A 182 -8.70 -15.96 -5.24
C ASP A 182 -10.21 -15.81 -5.53
N PRO A 183 -11.09 -16.15 -4.57
CA PRO A 183 -12.55 -16.05 -4.76
C PRO A 183 -13.03 -14.66 -5.17
N GLN A 184 -12.41 -13.59 -4.66
CA GLN A 184 -12.78 -12.23 -5.05
C GLN A 184 -12.30 -11.87 -6.46
N SER A 185 -11.19 -12.45 -6.92
CA SER A 185 -10.76 -12.32 -8.31
C SER A 185 -11.75 -13.01 -9.26
N VAL A 186 -12.16 -14.22 -8.95
CA VAL A 186 -13.17 -14.97 -9.73
C VAL A 186 -14.48 -14.16 -9.78
N GLU A 187 -15.00 -13.72 -8.63
CA GLU A 187 -16.21 -12.90 -8.56
C GLU A 187 -16.09 -11.60 -9.37
N LEU A 188 -14.94 -10.94 -9.33
CA LEU A 188 -14.68 -9.72 -10.10
C LEU A 188 -14.73 -10.00 -11.60
N GLN A 189 -14.06 -11.05 -12.07
CA GLN A 189 -14.05 -11.43 -13.49
C GLN A 189 -15.45 -11.84 -13.99
N ASP A 190 -16.22 -12.54 -13.17
CA ASP A 190 -17.61 -12.91 -13.50
C ASP A 190 -18.51 -11.65 -13.61
N LYS A 191 -18.38 -10.69 -12.71
CA LYS A 191 -19.09 -9.40 -12.80
C LYS A 191 -18.72 -8.61 -14.06
N ILE A 192 -17.44 -8.59 -14.42
CA ILE A 192 -16.96 -7.91 -15.63
C ILE A 192 -17.53 -8.59 -16.89
N LYS A 193 -17.52 -9.91 -16.95
CA LYS A 193 -18.10 -10.66 -18.08
C LYS A 193 -19.60 -10.44 -18.22
N ALA A 194 -20.33 -10.37 -17.11
CA ALA A 194 -21.77 -10.22 -17.10
C ALA A 194 -22.24 -8.79 -17.45
N ASN A 195 -21.52 -7.76 -17.04
CA ASN A 195 -21.98 -6.37 -17.09
C ASN A 195 -21.13 -5.44 -17.98
N GLY A 196 -19.99 -5.94 -18.46
CA GLY A 196 -18.97 -5.11 -19.09
C GLY A 196 -18.16 -4.30 -18.07
N VAL A 197 -17.16 -3.56 -18.55
CA VAL A 197 -16.34 -2.61 -17.79
C VAL A 197 -16.56 -1.22 -18.32
#